data_53f793de23f521da09b78a1c89b4ba2c
#
_entry.id   53f793de23f521da09b78a1c89b4ba2c
#
_cell.length_a   1.000
_cell.length_b   1.000
_cell.length_c   1.000
_cell.angle_alpha   90.00
_cell.angle_beta   90.00
_cell.angle_gamma   90.00
#
_symmetry.space_group_name_H-M   'P 1'
#
loop_
_entity.id
_entity.type
_entity.pdbx_description
1 polymer ?
#
loop_
_entity_poly.entity_id
_entity_poly.type
_entity_poly.pdbx_seq_one_letter_code
_entity_poly.pdbx_strand_id
1 'polypeptide(L)'
;VIIVAVVLAVVLLCCVGVAGGGFLLYRTVSAATEPARDATTAHFDALSAGDYAGAYQRLCQDRRDTLSETEYVRQESAAGQIAGYDIVGVNVSTTNGRTSGTVTVEVTYDGGAQRQEAVRLVEENGEWRVCQ
;
A
#
# COMPACT_ATOMS: atom_id res chain seq x y z
N VAL A 1 43.23 30.04 -8.18
CA VAL A 1 42.10 30.16 -9.13
C VAL A 1 41.73 28.77 -9.69
N ILE A 2 42.67 27.96 -10.18
CA ILE A 2 42.38 26.63 -10.77
C ILE A 2 41.83 25.68 -9.70
N ILE A 3 42.36 25.67 -8.48
CA ILE A 3 41.88 24.78 -7.40
C ILE A 3 40.42 25.09 -7.03
N VAL A 4 40.07 26.36 -6.96
CA VAL A 4 38.68 26.80 -6.65
C VAL A 4 37.72 26.36 -7.76
N ALA A 5 38.14 26.48 -9.04
CA ALA A 5 37.33 26.05 -10.16
C ALA A 5 37.12 24.54 -10.19
N VAL A 6 38.14 23.74 -9.85
CA VAL A 6 38.04 22.28 -9.76
C VAL A 6 37.14 21.86 -8.60
N VAL A 7 37.24 22.48 -7.43
CA VAL A 7 36.38 22.20 -6.28
C VAL A 7 34.91 22.53 -6.58
N LEU A 8 34.65 23.68 -7.22
CA LEU A 8 33.31 24.05 -7.63
C LEU A 8 32.72 23.07 -8.67
N ALA A 9 33.53 22.62 -9.62
CA ALA A 9 33.06 21.63 -10.63
C ALA A 9 32.75 20.28 -9.97
N VAL A 10 33.53 19.82 -9.01
CA VAL A 10 33.24 18.56 -8.29
C VAL A 10 32.03 18.68 -7.43
N VAL A 11 31.81 19.80 -6.74
CA VAL A 11 30.61 20.03 -5.92
C VAL A 11 29.36 20.08 -6.81
N LEU A 12 29.38 20.73 -7.96
CA LEU A 12 28.27 20.78 -8.90
C LEU A 12 27.96 19.40 -9.48
N LEU A 13 28.96 18.61 -9.83
CA LEU A 13 28.78 17.22 -10.30
C LEU A 13 28.16 16.32 -9.23
N CYS A 14 28.58 16.45 -7.97
CA CYS A 14 27.98 15.73 -6.86
C CYS A 14 26.51 16.12 -6.63
N CYS A 15 26.18 17.42 -6.70
CA CYS A 15 24.79 17.89 -6.52
C CYS A 15 23.86 17.40 -7.64
N VAL A 16 24.32 17.40 -8.89
CA VAL A 16 23.52 16.87 -10.02
C VAL A 16 23.37 15.35 -9.91
N GLY A 17 24.41 14.63 -9.50
CA GLY A 17 24.37 13.18 -9.31
C GLY A 17 23.37 12.75 -8.22
N VAL A 18 23.34 13.44 -7.09
CA VAL A 18 22.42 13.14 -5.98
C VAL A 18 20.98 13.51 -6.33
N ALA A 19 20.77 14.66 -6.94
CA ALA A 19 19.41 15.09 -7.33
C ALA A 19 18.81 14.21 -8.45
N GLY A 20 19.61 13.89 -9.48
CA GLY A 20 19.17 13.03 -10.58
C GLY A 20 19.00 11.57 -10.16
N GLY A 21 19.95 11.00 -9.45
CA GLY A 21 19.90 9.62 -8.95
C GLY A 21 18.79 9.40 -7.92
N GLY A 22 18.63 10.35 -6.98
CA GLY A 22 17.57 10.31 -5.97
C GLY A 22 16.17 10.38 -6.58
N PHE A 23 15.98 11.20 -7.61
CA PHE A 23 14.68 11.31 -8.30
C PHE A 23 14.33 10.04 -9.09
N LEU A 24 15.30 9.41 -9.74
CA LEU A 24 15.06 8.15 -10.46
C LEU A 24 14.75 7.00 -9.49
N LEU A 25 15.46 6.91 -8.37
CA LEU A 25 15.18 5.91 -7.33
C LEU A 25 13.80 6.13 -6.70
N TYR A 26 13.43 7.37 -6.41
CA TYR A 26 12.10 7.72 -5.89
C TYR A 26 10.99 7.28 -6.86
N ARG A 27 11.12 7.55 -8.15
CA ARG A 27 10.15 7.12 -9.16
C ARG A 27 10.03 5.60 -9.27
N THR A 28 11.13 4.86 -9.18
CA THR A 28 11.11 3.39 -9.26
C THR A 28 10.42 2.78 -8.04
N VAL A 29 10.70 3.29 -6.85
CA VAL A 29 10.07 2.83 -5.60
C VAL A 29 8.57 3.15 -5.60
N SER A 30 8.18 4.36 -5.98
CA SER A 30 6.77 4.74 -6.07
C SER A 30 6.00 3.87 -7.06
N ALA A 31 6.54 3.63 -8.25
CA ALA A 31 5.91 2.78 -9.26
C ALA A 31 5.72 1.33 -8.79
N ALA A 32 6.59 0.82 -7.92
CA ALA A 32 6.48 -0.53 -7.38
C ALA A 32 5.46 -0.65 -6.22
N THR A 33 5.24 0.43 -5.46
CA THR A 33 4.39 0.43 -4.26
C THR A 33 3.00 1.02 -4.47
N GLU A 34 2.84 1.89 -5.47
CA GLU A 34 1.58 2.56 -5.78
C GLU A 34 0.43 1.57 -6.02
N PRO A 35 0.56 0.51 -6.85
CA PRO A 35 -0.54 -0.41 -7.09
C PRO A 35 -1.03 -1.15 -5.83
N ALA A 36 -0.12 -1.50 -4.91
CA ALA A 36 -0.48 -2.10 -3.64
C ALA A 36 -1.20 -1.11 -2.72
N ARG A 37 -0.76 0.16 -2.71
CA ARG A 37 -1.42 1.26 -2.01
C ARG A 37 -2.82 1.47 -2.54
N ASP A 38 -3.00 1.56 -3.86
CA ASP A 38 -4.29 1.78 -4.53
C ASP A 38 -5.28 0.65 -4.23
N ALA A 39 -4.84 -0.61 -4.27
CA ALA A 39 -5.67 -1.75 -3.91
C ALA A 39 -6.13 -1.70 -2.45
N THR A 40 -5.24 -1.30 -1.53
CA THR A 40 -5.57 -1.11 -0.11
C THR A 40 -6.56 0.03 0.07
N THR A 41 -6.30 1.20 -0.55
CA THR A 41 -7.19 2.35 -0.53
C THR A 41 -8.60 1.97 -0.99
N ALA A 42 -8.70 1.32 -2.15
CA ALA A 42 -9.99 0.92 -2.70
C ALA A 42 -10.75 -0.08 -1.79
N HIS A 43 -10.04 -0.94 -1.06
CA HIS A 43 -10.63 -1.86 -0.09
C HIS A 43 -11.16 -1.11 1.14
N PHE A 44 -10.36 -0.24 1.74
CA PHE A 44 -10.76 0.54 2.92
C PHE A 44 -11.82 1.60 2.61
N ASP A 45 -11.82 2.18 1.40
CA ASP A 45 -12.90 3.06 0.94
C ASP A 45 -14.24 2.33 0.91
N ALA A 46 -14.26 1.08 0.39
CA ALA A 46 -15.46 0.26 0.41
C ALA A 46 -15.92 -0.06 1.84
N LEU A 47 -15.00 -0.43 2.73
CA LEU A 47 -15.32 -0.67 4.16
C LEU A 47 -15.86 0.58 4.84
N SER A 48 -15.25 1.74 4.63
CA SER A 48 -15.67 3.02 5.21
C SER A 48 -17.04 3.47 4.69
N ALA A 49 -17.36 3.13 3.44
CA ALA A 49 -18.67 3.39 2.84
C ALA A 49 -19.76 2.39 3.29
N GLY A 50 -19.39 1.33 4.04
CA GLY A 50 -20.29 0.22 4.38
C GLY A 50 -20.57 -0.72 3.21
N ASP A 51 -19.83 -0.61 2.11
CA ASP A 51 -19.91 -1.52 0.95
C ASP A 51 -19.05 -2.77 1.22
N TYR A 52 -19.51 -3.59 2.16
CA TYR A 52 -18.78 -4.81 2.53
C TYR A 52 -18.77 -5.85 1.42
N ALA A 53 -19.79 -5.90 0.56
CA ALA A 53 -19.80 -6.75 -0.61
C ALA A 53 -18.73 -6.33 -1.63
N GLY A 54 -18.60 -5.03 -1.89
CA GLY A 54 -17.52 -4.47 -2.71
C GLY A 54 -16.14 -4.72 -2.13
N ALA A 55 -15.98 -4.63 -0.81
CA ALA A 55 -14.74 -4.97 -0.13
C ALA A 55 -14.38 -6.46 -0.29
N TYR A 56 -15.37 -7.37 -0.17
CA TYR A 56 -15.20 -8.81 -0.39
C TYR A 56 -14.69 -9.13 -1.80
N GLN A 57 -15.19 -8.46 -2.83
CA GLN A 57 -14.76 -8.68 -4.21
C GLN A 57 -13.29 -8.29 -4.46
N ARG A 58 -12.69 -7.51 -3.55
CA ARG A 58 -11.27 -7.10 -3.58
C ARG A 58 -10.34 -8.07 -2.86
N LEU A 59 -10.90 -9.09 -2.21
CA LEU A 59 -10.11 -10.14 -1.56
C LEU A 59 -9.43 -11.05 -2.59
N CYS A 60 -8.30 -11.62 -2.21
CA CYS A 60 -7.61 -12.65 -3.00
C CYS A 60 -8.46 -13.93 -3.11
N GLN A 61 -8.18 -14.73 -4.12
CA GLN A 61 -8.92 -15.96 -4.39
C GLN A 61 -8.91 -16.90 -3.17
N ASP A 62 -7.76 -17.09 -2.54
CA ASP A 62 -7.58 -17.95 -1.38
C ASP A 62 -8.51 -17.59 -0.21
N ARG A 63 -8.71 -16.30 0.03
CA ARG A 63 -9.67 -15.83 1.06
C ARG A 63 -11.11 -16.06 0.65
N ARG A 64 -11.47 -15.80 -0.60
CA ARG A 64 -12.82 -16.03 -1.11
C ARG A 64 -13.20 -17.52 -1.18
N ASP A 65 -12.22 -18.41 -1.34
CA ASP A 65 -12.43 -19.85 -1.31
C ASP A 65 -12.69 -20.39 0.12
N THR A 66 -12.17 -19.69 1.12
CA THR A 66 -12.28 -20.10 2.54
C THR A 66 -13.38 -19.36 3.31
N LEU A 67 -13.81 -18.19 2.85
CA LEU A 67 -14.78 -17.33 3.51
C LEU A 67 -15.85 -16.88 2.52
N SER A 68 -17.12 -17.18 2.79
CA SER A 68 -18.21 -16.71 1.94
C SER A 68 -18.46 -15.21 2.11
N GLU A 69 -19.04 -14.58 1.07
CA GLU A 69 -19.41 -13.16 1.12
C GLU A 69 -20.35 -12.85 2.29
N THR A 70 -21.35 -13.69 2.52
CA THR A 70 -22.30 -13.51 3.65
C THR A 70 -21.59 -13.51 4.99
N GLU A 71 -20.65 -14.41 5.19
CA GLU A 71 -19.86 -14.49 6.42
C GLU A 71 -18.95 -13.30 6.58
N TYR A 72 -18.27 -12.88 5.51
CA TYR A 72 -17.43 -11.69 5.48
C TYR A 72 -18.22 -10.43 5.85
N VAL A 73 -19.36 -10.19 5.19
CA VAL A 73 -20.25 -9.04 5.46
C VAL A 73 -20.69 -9.03 6.92
N ARG A 74 -21.01 -10.21 7.49
CA ARG A 74 -21.37 -10.33 8.90
C ARG A 74 -20.20 -9.96 9.83
N GLN A 75 -19.01 -10.41 9.53
CA GLN A 75 -17.81 -10.13 10.35
C GLN A 75 -17.46 -8.63 10.31
N GLU A 76 -17.38 -8.06 9.10
CA GLU A 76 -17.02 -6.64 8.94
C GLU A 76 -18.08 -5.71 9.52
N SER A 77 -19.36 -5.99 9.33
CA SER A 77 -20.42 -5.19 9.94
C SER A 77 -20.44 -5.24 11.47
N ALA A 78 -19.96 -6.33 12.07
CA ALA A 78 -19.82 -6.47 13.51
C ALA A 78 -18.55 -5.81 14.09
N ALA A 79 -17.52 -5.61 13.26
CA ALA A 79 -16.26 -4.99 13.68
C ALA A 79 -16.38 -3.48 14.00
N GLY A 80 -17.42 -2.83 13.51
CA GLY A 80 -17.69 -1.41 13.70
C GLY A 80 -17.41 -0.57 12.47
N GLN A 81 -18.06 0.58 12.40
CA GLN A 81 -17.92 1.51 11.29
C GLN A 81 -16.55 2.18 11.30
N ILE A 82 -15.88 2.19 10.16
CA ILE A 82 -14.62 2.91 9.97
C ILE A 82 -14.95 4.39 9.71
N ALA A 83 -14.45 5.27 10.61
CA ALA A 83 -14.57 6.72 10.47
C ALA A 83 -13.48 7.31 9.56
N GLY A 84 -12.31 6.67 9.50
CA GLY A 84 -11.20 7.08 8.65
C GLY A 84 -10.04 6.10 8.73
N TYR A 85 -9.10 6.24 7.81
CA TYR A 85 -7.88 5.43 7.80
C TYR A 85 -6.72 6.20 7.17
N ASP A 86 -5.49 5.85 7.56
CA ASP A 86 -4.25 6.37 6.98
C ASP A 86 -3.29 5.23 6.65
N ILE A 87 -2.69 5.29 5.45
CA ILE A 87 -1.65 4.34 5.06
C ILE A 87 -0.30 4.87 5.54
N VAL A 88 0.27 4.21 6.53
CA VAL A 88 1.51 4.63 7.19
C VAL A 88 2.76 3.88 6.72
N GLY A 89 2.60 2.80 5.96
CA GLY A 89 3.72 2.05 5.41
C GLY A 89 3.31 1.12 4.27
N VAL A 90 4.19 0.94 3.30
CA VAL A 90 4.02 -0.02 2.18
C VAL A 90 5.34 -0.76 1.97
N ASN A 91 5.26 -2.07 1.94
CA ASN A 91 6.38 -2.96 1.62
C ASN A 91 5.95 -3.94 0.53
N VAL A 92 6.71 -4.04 -0.54
CA VAL A 92 6.44 -4.95 -1.67
C VAL A 92 7.69 -5.79 -1.93
N SER A 93 7.50 -7.07 -2.15
CA SER A 93 8.58 -8.00 -2.50
C SER A 93 8.14 -9.00 -3.57
N THR A 94 9.08 -9.41 -4.39
CA THR A 94 8.88 -10.47 -5.38
C THR A 94 9.82 -11.62 -5.05
N THR A 95 9.25 -12.79 -4.84
CA THR A 95 10.00 -14.01 -4.53
C THR A 95 9.50 -15.15 -5.42
N ASN A 96 10.41 -15.79 -6.15
CA ASN A 96 10.09 -16.89 -7.08
C ASN A 96 8.99 -16.52 -8.10
N GLY A 97 9.03 -15.29 -8.62
CA GLY A 97 8.06 -14.80 -9.61
C GLY A 97 6.68 -14.46 -9.04
N ARG A 98 6.48 -14.53 -7.71
CA ARG A 98 5.26 -14.11 -7.02
C ARG A 98 5.50 -12.78 -6.33
N THR A 99 4.65 -11.81 -6.63
CA THR A 99 4.69 -10.48 -6.02
C THR A 99 3.66 -10.42 -4.89
N SER A 100 4.12 -9.99 -3.73
CA SER A 100 3.27 -9.78 -2.55
C SER A 100 3.68 -8.52 -1.82
N GLY A 101 2.80 -8.00 -1.00
CA GLY A 101 3.06 -6.79 -0.23
C GLY A 101 2.41 -6.82 1.13
N THR A 102 2.85 -5.92 1.98
CA THR A 102 2.21 -5.60 3.26
C THR A 102 2.04 -4.10 3.33
N VAL A 103 0.82 -3.66 3.52
CA VAL A 103 0.49 -2.25 3.73
C VAL A 103 0.07 -2.08 5.18
N THR A 104 0.73 -1.17 5.89
CA THR A 104 0.36 -0.83 7.27
C THR A 104 -0.63 0.31 7.23
N VAL A 105 -1.81 0.08 7.81
CA VAL A 105 -2.92 1.03 7.85
C VAL A 105 -3.25 1.34 9.30
N GLU A 106 -3.39 2.62 9.61
CA GLU A 106 -3.95 3.08 10.87
C GLU A 106 -5.43 3.36 10.65
N VAL A 107 -6.29 2.60 11.31
CA VAL A 107 -7.75 2.67 11.16
C VAL A 107 -8.35 3.37 12.39
N THR A 108 -9.20 4.36 12.16
CA THR A 108 -9.98 5.04 13.18
C THR A 108 -11.44 4.61 13.05
N TYR A 109 -11.99 4.05 14.12
CA TYR A 109 -13.40 3.63 14.18
C TYR A 109 -14.29 4.75 14.75
N ASP A 110 -15.58 4.66 14.50
CA ASP A 110 -16.57 5.50 15.13
C ASP A 110 -16.45 5.39 16.67
N GLY A 111 -16.37 6.56 17.33
CA GLY A 111 -16.05 6.60 18.75
C GLY A 111 -14.58 6.91 19.07
N GLY A 112 -13.73 7.02 18.04
CA GLY A 112 -12.33 7.50 18.14
C GLY A 112 -11.31 6.40 18.50
N ALA A 113 -11.71 5.14 18.59
CA ALA A 113 -10.76 4.04 18.77
C ALA A 113 -9.86 3.89 17.53
N GLN A 114 -8.55 3.78 17.75
CA GLN A 114 -7.57 3.59 16.68
C GLN A 114 -6.94 2.21 16.77
N ARG A 115 -6.68 1.61 15.62
CA ARG A 115 -5.96 0.34 15.49
C ARG A 115 -5.01 0.39 14.29
N GLN A 116 -3.80 -0.10 14.47
CA GLN A 116 -2.86 -0.31 13.37
C GLN A 116 -2.99 -1.75 12.88
N GLU A 117 -3.17 -1.91 11.57
CA GLU A 117 -3.36 -3.20 10.91
C GLU A 117 -2.31 -3.39 9.80
N ALA A 118 -1.76 -4.59 9.71
CA ALA A 118 -0.87 -4.99 8.64
C ALA A 118 -1.68 -5.77 7.59
N VAL A 119 -2.02 -5.11 6.51
CA VAL A 119 -2.82 -5.66 5.40
C VAL A 119 -1.90 -6.38 4.44
N ARG A 120 -2.07 -7.68 4.31
CA ARG A 120 -1.33 -8.49 3.34
C ARG A 120 -2.02 -8.43 1.98
N LEU A 121 -1.21 -8.25 0.93
CA LEU A 121 -1.67 -8.23 -0.45
C LEU A 121 -0.87 -9.23 -1.30
N VAL A 122 -1.50 -9.72 -2.34
CA VAL A 122 -0.88 -10.55 -3.36
C VAL A 122 -1.27 -10.03 -4.75
N GLU A 123 -0.39 -10.22 -5.72
CA GLU A 123 -0.70 -9.95 -7.11
C GLU A 123 -1.24 -11.23 -7.76
N GLU A 124 -2.47 -11.17 -8.25
CA GLU A 124 -3.16 -12.24 -8.97
C GLU A 124 -3.57 -11.76 -10.35
N ASN A 125 -3.04 -12.40 -11.41
CA ASN A 125 -3.35 -12.04 -12.81
C ASN A 125 -3.11 -10.56 -13.15
N GLY A 126 -2.06 -9.95 -12.58
CA GLY A 126 -1.72 -8.55 -12.78
C GLY A 126 -2.53 -7.56 -11.95
N GLU A 127 -3.39 -8.05 -11.05
CA GLU A 127 -4.16 -7.22 -10.13
C GLU A 127 -3.77 -7.48 -8.68
N TRP A 128 -3.65 -6.42 -7.90
CA TRP A 128 -3.41 -6.52 -6.47
C TRP A 128 -4.69 -6.83 -5.71
N ARG A 129 -4.63 -7.83 -4.83
CA ARG A 129 -5.75 -8.32 -4.02
C ARG A 129 -5.38 -8.34 -2.54
N VAL A 130 -6.34 -7.99 -1.69
CA VAL A 130 -6.19 -8.07 -0.23
C VAL A 130 -6.33 -9.52 0.24
N CYS A 131 -5.37 -10.00 1.05
CA CYS A 131 -5.26 -11.41 1.44
C CYS A 131 -5.07 -11.53 2.97
N GLN A 132 -5.97 -10.93 3.76
CA GLN A 132 -5.97 -10.98 5.23
C GLN A 132 -7.19 -11.75 5.80
#